data_b8466eaaa730c1fce5a626281db2c927
#
_entry.id   b8466eaaa730c1fce5a626281db2c927
#
_cell.length_a   1.000
_cell.length_b   1.000
_cell.length_c   1.000
_cell.angle_alpha   90.00
_cell.angle_beta   90.00
_cell.angle_gamma   90.00
#
_symmetry.space_group_name_H-M   'P 1'
#
loop_
_entity.id
_entity.type
_entity.pdbx_description
1 polymer ?
#
loop_
_entity_poly.entity_id
_entity_poly.type
_entity_poly.pdbx_seq_one_letter_code
_entity_poly.pdbx_strand_id
1 'polypeptide(L)'
;MSKFVKLSEEAYKFEGKLSLSSAIPLGLQHVLAMFVGNLTPVLIIGGACGIVGGAGFEQLQVVLIQNAMIVAGLVTLLQLYSVGPCGGKVPIIMGTSSGFIGVFAGIVTTLGSGVVAYGAIMGASIIGGVFEAVLGLVLKRIRRFFPPVVCGTVVLSIGLSLISVGINSFGGGFKTKDFGSIENLLLGLFVLCVILFFKHGTKGFLSSSSILLGIIAGYIAAIFMGFVLPTTAVTPDGVEYTKSWVLHWDKVANASWFAVPQLMPVDIVFDMRAIMPVLIMFVVTAVETVGDISAVVESGLNREATDKELSGGVICDGIGSAIAAVFGVLPNTSFSQNVGLVAMTKIVNRFALATGAVFLILCGLIPKLGALVSIMPQSVLGGAAVMMFSSIVVSGIQLVTKEKLNPRSLTIISVALGVGYGMGATPGILAHCPEAMRMMFGESGIVPAAFVAILLNIILNRGEDAQA
;
A
#
# COMPACT_ATOMS: atom_id res chain seq x y z
N MET A 1 -8.27 7.40 36.80
CA MET A 1 -9.31 6.55 36.21
C MET A 1 -9.99 7.35 35.09
N SER A 2 -9.59 7.18 33.83
CA SER A 2 -10.18 7.89 32.70
C SER A 2 -11.59 7.35 32.43
N LYS A 3 -12.54 8.24 32.32
CA LYS A 3 -13.88 7.93 31.78
C LYS A 3 -13.70 7.44 30.33
N PHE A 4 -13.53 6.13 30.12
CA PHE A 4 -13.74 5.53 28.82
C PHE A 4 -15.18 5.84 28.43
N VAL A 5 -15.37 6.67 27.44
CA VAL A 5 -16.66 6.85 26.78
C VAL A 5 -17.11 5.46 26.36
N LYS A 6 -18.21 4.98 26.97
CA LYS A 6 -18.81 3.71 26.59
C LYS A 6 -19.21 3.87 25.13
N LEU A 7 -18.44 3.27 24.21
CA LEU A 7 -18.74 3.28 22.77
C LEU A 7 -20.19 2.80 22.62
N SER A 8 -21.00 3.54 21.87
CA SER A 8 -22.38 3.13 21.62
C SER A 8 -22.37 1.81 20.83
N GLU A 9 -23.28 0.90 21.09
CA GLU A 9 -23.45 -0.36 20.35
C GLU A 9 -23.56 -0.14 18.83
N GLU A 10 -23.94 1.06 18.42
CA GLU A 10 -24.05 1.47 17.03
C GLU A 10 -22.69 1.52 16.28
N ALA A 11 -21.57 1.64 17.00
CA ALA A 11 -20.23 1.55 16.42
C ALA A 11 -19.90 0.17 15.82
N TYR A 12 -20.54 -0.85 16.36
CA TYR A 12 -20.37 -2.26 15.98
C TYR A 12 -21.39 -2.73 14.93
N LYS A 13 -22.26 -1.82 14.44
CA LYS A 13 -23.22 -2.07 13.36
C LYS A 13 -22.81 -1.29 12.12
N PHE A 14 -22.80 -1.91 10.95
CA PHE A 14 -22.37 -1.27 9.72
C PHE A 14 -23.23 -0.04 9.38
N GLU A 15 -24.54 -0.13 9.52
CA GLU A 15 -25.49 0.95 9.27
C GLU A 15 -25.98 1.65 10.56
N GLY A 16 -25.25 1.48 11.67
CA GLY A 16 -25.60 2.09 12.95
C GLY A 16 -25.57 3.63 12.88
N LYS A 17 -26.45 4.26 13.67
CA LYS A 17 -26.54 5.72 13.77
C LYS A 17 -25.58 6.23 14.84
N LEU A 18 -24.47 6.82 14.44
CA LEU A 18 -23.50 7.47 15.32
C LEU A 18 -23.63 9.00 15.26
N SER A 19 -23.38 9.66 16.41
CA SER A 19 -23.14 11.09 16.42
C SER A 19 -21.82 11.44 15.75
N LEU A 20 -21.71 12.61 15.14
CA LEU A 20 -20.49 13.08 14.49
C LEU A 20 -19.29 13.10 15.46
N SER A 21 -19.53 13.52 16.71
CA SER A 21 -18.51 13.56 17.77
C SER A 21 -17.93 12.19 18.12
N SER A 22 -18.72 11.12 17.98
CA SER A 22 -18.25 9.74 18.18
C SER A 22 -17.65 9.15 16.90
N ALA A 23 -18.16 9.52 15.73
CA ALA A 23 -17.72 9.00 14.44
C ALA A 23 -16.31 9.49 14.06
N ILE A 24 -16.02 10.80 14.26
CA ILE A 24 -14.72 11.40 13.89
C ILE A 24 -13.53 10.69 14.53
N PRO A 25 -13.45 10.46 15.86
CA PRO A 25 -12.31 9.77 16.45
C PRO A 25 -12.12 8.35 15.92
N LEU A 26 -13.23 7.64 15.66
CA LEU A 26 -13.19 6.28 15.11
C LEU A 26 -12.72 6.26 13.66
N GLY A 27 -13.21 7.18 12.82
CA GLY A 27 -12.76 7.35 11.45
C GLY A 27 -11.29 7.76 11.37
N LEU A 28 -10.86 8.70 12.21
CA LEU A 28 -9.45 9.10 12.32
C LEU A 28 -8.54 7.93 12.68
N GLN A 29 -8.96 7.05 13.60
CA GLN A 29 -8.20 5.86 13.96
C GLN A 29 -7.88 4.98 12.75
N HIS A 30 -8.85 4.78 11.87
CA HIS A 30 -8.67 4.00 10.64
C HIS A 30 -7.74 4.70 9.63
N VAL A 31 -7.93 6.01 9.45
CA VAL A 31 -7.10 6.79 8.52
C VAL A 31 -5.65 6.89 9.00
N LEU A 32 -5.43 7.16 10.28
CA LEU A 32 -4.07 7.26 10.83
C LEU A 32 -3.30 5.93 10.75
N ALA A 33 -4.01 4.80 10.80
CA ALA A 33 -3.40 3.48 10.62
C ALA A 33 -2.89 3.25 9.17
N MET A 34 -3.57 3.83 8.16
CA MET A 34 -3.23 3.64 6.75
C MET A 34 -2.51 4.84 6.11
N PHE A 35 -2.51 6.00 6.75
CA PHE A 35 -2.05 7.27 6.19
C PHE A 35 -0.67 7.17 5.53
N VAL A 36 0.27 6.60 6.24
CA VAL A 36 1.65 6.42 5.76
C VAL A 36 1.71 5.37 4.65
N GLY A 37 1.00 4.26 4.81
CA GLY A 37 0.91 3.20 3.80
C GLY A 37 0.39 3.71 2.46
N ASN A 38 -0.57 4.63 2.49
CA ASN A 38 -1.11 5.27 1.30
C ASN A 38 -0.09 6.15 0.56
N LEU A 39 0.83 6.80 1.26
CA LEU A 39 1.79 7.73 0.68
C LEU A 39 3.13 7.08 0.32
N THR A 40 3.50 6.02 1.02
CA THR A 40 4.76 5.30 0.83
C THR A 40 5.02 4.87 -0.62
N PRO A 41 4.09 4.23 -1.36
CA PRO A 41 4.32 3.84 -2.73
C PRO A 41 4.61 5.03 -3.65
N VAL A 42 3.91 6.14 -3.46
CA VAL A 42 4.11 7.37 -4.23
C VAL A 42 5.50 7.95 -4.01
N LEU A 43 5.98 7.94 -2.75
CA LEU A 43 7.32 8.41 -2.41
C LEU A 43 8.41 7.50 -2.99
N ILE A 44 8.23 6.18 -2.91
CA ILE A 44 9.20 5.20 -3.40
C ILE A 44 9.29 5.24 -4.92
N ILE A 45 8.17 5.14 -5.64
CA ILE A 45 8.15 5.12 -7.11
C ILE A 45 8.44 6.49 -7.69
N GLY A 46 7.93 7.57 -7.09
CA GLY A 46 8.30 8.93 -7.44
C GLY A 46 9.81 9.18 -7.27
N GLY A 47 10.42 8.61 -6.22
CA GLY A 47 11.87 8.63 -6.02
C GLY A 47 12.63 7.83 -7.07
N ALA A 48 12.17 6.62 -7.41
CA ALA A 48 12.77 5.79 -8.45
C ALA A 48 12.72 6.47 -9.84
N CYS A 49 11.64 7.20 -10.13
CA CYS A 49 11.50 8.01 -11.34
C CYS A 49 12.29 9.33 -11.29
N GLY A 50 12.92 9.67 -10.15
CA GLY A 50 13.63 10.95 -9.98
C GLY A 50 12.70 12.16 -9.85
N ILE A 51 11.41 11.95 -9.62
CA ILE A 51 10.42 13.02 -9.37
C ILE A 51 10.49 13.43 -7.91
N VAL A 52 10.40 12.48 -6.97
CA VAL A 52 10.55 12.75 -5.53
C VAL A 52 12.04 12.88 -5.20
N GLY A 53 12.43 14.01 -4.61
CA GLY A 53 13.82 14.35 -4.34
C GLY A 53 14.59 14.96 -5.54
N GLY A 54 14.02 14.93 -6.75
CA GLY A 54 14.61 15.55 -7.94
C GLY A 54 14.40 17.07 -7.97
N ALA A 55 15.41 17.79 -8.42
CA ALA A 55 15.32 19.24 -8.64
C ALA A 55 14.35 19.56 -9.79
N GLY A 56 13.50 20.59 -9.61
CA GLY A 56 12.52 21.03 -10.62
C GLY A 56 11.18 20.30 -10.58
N PHE A 57 10.99 19.34 -9.67
CA PHE A 57 9.73 18.58 -9.53
C PHE A 57 9.02 18.82 -8.20
N GLU A 58 9.41 19.86 -7.45
CA GLU A 58 8.91 20.12 -6.09
C GLU A 58 7.38 20.25 -6.05
N GLN A 59 6.80 20.96 -7.03
CA GLN A 59 5.35 21.13 -7.13
C GLN A 59 4.66 19.82 -7.49
N LEU A 60 5.21 19.07 -8.45
CA LEU A 60 4.66 17.78 -8.85
C LEU A 60 4.63 16.79 -7.68
N GLN A 61 5.69 16.72 -6.88
CA GLN A 61 5.73 15.87 -5.68
C GLN A 61 4.54 16.17 -4.74
N VAL A 62 4.31 17.45 -4.45
CA VAL A 62 3.22 17.88 -3.58
C VAL A 62 1.87 17.50 -4.19
N VAL A 63 1.68 17.72 -5.49
CA VAL A 63 0.44 17.35 -6.20
C VAL A 63 0.18 15.85 -6.14
N LEU A 64 1.18 15.01 -6.38
CA LEU A 64 1.02 13.55 -6.33
C LEU A 64 0.60 13.07 -4.93
N ILE A 65 1.20 13.63 -3.88
CA ILE A 65 0.87 13.31 -2.48
C ILE A 65 -0.56 13.77 -2.14
N GLN A 66 -0.95 15.00 -2.55
CA GLN A 66 -2.29 15.52 -2.36
C GLN A 66 -3.34 14.64 -3.04
N ASN A 67 -3.12 14.34 -4.33
CA ASN A 67 -4.01 13.52 -5.11
C ASN A 67 -4.15 12.12 -4.51
N ALA A 68 -3.07 11.52 -3.98
CA ALA A 68 -3.12 10.22 -3.30
C ALA A 68 -4.06 10.23 -2.08
N MET A 69 -4.06 11.30 -1.29
CA MET A 69 -4.98 11.44 -0.16
C MET A 69 -6.43 11.61 -0.63
N ILE A 70 -6.67 12.47 -1.63
CA ILE A 70 -8.01 12.73 -2.17
C ILE A 70 -8.61 11.47 -2.78
N VAL A 71 -7.85 10.78 -3.63
CA VAL A 71 -8.32 9.57 -4.31
C VAL A 71 -8.59 8.45 -3.32
N ALA A 72 -7.70 8.23 -2.34
CA ALA A 72 -7.94 7.24 -1.28
C ALA A 72 -9.26 7.52 -0.52
N GLY A 73 -9.53 8.77 -0.19
CA GLY A 73 -10.80 9.17 0.43
C GLY A 73 -12.00 8.94 -0.48
N LEU A 74 -11.94 9.34 -1.75
CA LEU A 74 -13.02 9.16 -2.73
C LEU A 74 -13.33 7.67 -2.98
N VAL A 75 -12.30 6.84 -3.20
CA VAL A 75 -12.48 5.41 -3.47
C VAL A 75 -12.99 4.69 -2.21
N THR A 76 -12.55 5.12 -1.01
CA THR A 76 -13.12 4.62 0.24
C THR A 76 -14.61 4.92 0.35
N LEU A 77 -15.05 6.13 0.02
CA LEU A 77 -16.49 6.48 0.01
C LEU A 77 -17.26 5.64 -1.02
N LEU A 78 -16.71 5.43 -2.23
CA LEU A 78 -17.30 4.55 -3.22
C LEU A 78 -17.46 3.12 -2.70
N GLN A 79 -16.45 2.60 -1.99
CA GLN A 79 -16.48 1.27 -1.40
C GLN A 79 -17.53 1.12 -0.31
N LEU A 80 -17.67 2.14 0.55
CA LEU A 80 -18.61 2.15 1.67
C LEU A 80 -20.07 2.33 1.24
N TYR A 81 -20.34 3.20 0.26
CA TYR A 81 -21.71 3.58 -0.13
C TYR A 81 -22.18 2.93 -1.42
N SER A 82 -21.29 2.47 -2.27
CA SER A 82 -21.49 1.92 -3.60
C SER A 82 -22.29 2.83 -4.57
N VAL A 83 -21.86 2.83 -5.83
CA VAL A 83 -22.57 3.49 -6.93
C VAL A 83 -22.76 2.46 -8.03
N GLY A 84 -24.00 2.04 -8.29
CA GLY A 84 -24.29 0.95 -9.20
C GLY A 84 -23.61 -0.37 -8.77
N PRO A 85 -22.79 -1.01 -9.63
CA PRO A 85 -22.05 -2.23 -9.30
C PRO A 85 -20.72 -1.95 -8.56
N CYS A 86 -20.26 -0.68 -8.50
CA CYS A 86 -19.01 -0.29 -7.88
C CYS A 86 -19.20 -0.12 -6.38
N GLY A 87 -18.43 -0.83 -5.56
CA GLY A 87 -18.44 -0.80 -4.11
C GLY A 87 -19.11 -2.00 -3.46
N GLY A 88 -18.42 -2.62 -2.52
CA GLY A 88 -18.87 -3.83 -1.80
C GLY A 88 -19.84 -3.54 -0.64
N LYS A 89 -19.98 -2.29 -0.19
CA LYS A 89 -20.70 -1.94 1.07
C LYS A 89 -20.17 -2.70 2.28
N VAL A 90 -18.85 -2.71 2.41
CA VAL A 90 -18.12 -3.40 3.47
C VAL A 90 -17.25 -2.41 4.26
N PRO A 91 -16.93 -2.69 5.54
CA PRO A 91 -16.18 -1.76 6.38
C PRO A 91 -14.66 -1.83 6.06
N ILE A 92 -14.28 -1.46 4.85
CA ILE A 92 -12.89 -1.47 4.37
C ILE A 92 -12.46 -0.08 3.93
N ILE A 93 -11.19 0.24 4.15
CA ILE A 93 -10.57 1.48 3.69
C ILE A 93 -9.73 1.16 2.45
N MET A 94 -9.77 2.06 1.48
CA MET A 94 -9.04 1.96 0.23
C MET A 94 -7.89 2.98 0.20
N GLY A 95 -6.82 2.64 -0.49
CA GLY A 95 -5.70 3.57 -0.68
C GLY A 95 -4.68 3.02 -1.67
N THR A 96 -3.57 3.73 -1.85
CA THR A 96 -2.53 3.38 -2.82
C THR A 96 -1.90 2.02 -2.52
N SER A 97 -1.89 1.13 -3.49
CA SER A 97 -1.37 -0.23 -3.35
C SER A 97 0.15 -0.26 -3.26
N SER A 98 0.67 -0.88 -2.22
CA SER A 98 2.10 -1.19 -2.10
C SER A 98 2.52 -2.39 -2.96
N GLY A 99 1.59 -3.25 -3.35
CA GLY A 99 1.86 -4.45 -4.14
C GLY A 99 2.50 -4.16 -5.50
N PHE A 100 2.18 -3.02 -6.09
CA PHE A 100 2.73 -2.62 -7.40
C PHE A 100 4.17 -2.10 -7.34
N ILE A 101 4.74 -1.82 -6.16
CA ILE A 101 6.08 -1.19 -6.05
C ILE A 101 7.14 -1.98 -6.83
N GLY A 102 7.17 -3.31 -6.69
CA GLY A 102 8.14 -4.16 -7.38
C GLY A 102 8.00 -4.09 -8.91
N VAL A 103 6.77 -4.21 -9.41
CA VAL A 103 6.47 -4.14 -10.85
C VAL A 103 6.80 -2.76 -11.42
N PHE A 104 6.45 -1.69 -10.71
CA PHE A 104 6.74 -0.32 -11.16
C PHE A 104 8.24 -0.01 -11.12
N ALA A 105 8.97 -0.49 -10.11
CA ALA A 105 10.43 -0.37 -10.10
C ALA A 105 11.07 -1.06 -11.31
N GLY A 106 10.55 -2.23 -11.72
CA GLY A 106 10.97 -2.91 -12.94
C GLY A 106 10.67 -2.12 -14.21
N ILE A 107 9.50 -1.48 -14.30
CA ILE A 107 9.14 -0.60 -15.43
C ILE A 107 10.14 0.57 -15.52
N VAL A 108 10.45 1.20 -14.38
CA VAL A 108 11.44 2.29 -14.31
C VAL A 108 12.83 1.81 -14.75
N THR A 109 13.22 0.59 -14.38
CA THR A 109 14.49 0.00 -14.82
C THR A 109 14.51 -0.23 -16.33
N THR A 110 13.38 -0.66 -16.91
CA THR A 110 13.27 -1.00 -18.34
C THR A 110 13.13 0.23 -19.24
N LEU A 111 12.35 1.22 -18.83
CA LEU A 111 12.06 2.43 -19.63
C LEU A 111 13.03 3.59 -19.35
N GLY A 112 13.84 3.47 -18.29
CA GLY A 112 14.62 4.56 -17.73
C GLY A 112 13.85 5.38 -16.71
N SER A 113 14.59 6.13 -15.86
CA SER A 113 13.98 7.05 -14.90
C SER A 113 13.41 8.28 -15.61
N GLY A 114 12.44 8.94 -14.98
CA GLY A 114 11.87 10.19 -15.46
C GLY A 114 10.35 10.21 -15.50
N VAL A 115 9.81 11.36 -15.88
CA VAL A 115 8.36 11.59 -15.97
C VAL A 115 7.71 10.69 -17.01
N VAL A 116 8.42 10.32 -18.09
CA VAL A 116 7.91 9.43 -19.14
C VAL A 116 7.67 8.03 -18.60
N ALA A 117 8.58 7.48 -17.79
CA ALA A 117 8.38 6.18 -17.15
C ALA A 117 7.19 6.22 -16.16
N TYR A 118 7.05 7.32 -15.41
CA TYR A 118 5.91 7.54 -14.54
C TYR A 118 4.60 7.63 -15.33
N GLY A 119 4.61 8.33 -16.49
CA GLY A 119 3.48 8.39 -17.42
C GLY A 119 3.09 7.03 -17.98
N ALA A 120 4.07 6.16 -18.28
CA ALA A 120 3.82 4.79 -18.73
C ALA A 120 3.19 3.93 -17.62
N ILE A 121 3.58 4.12 -16.35
CA ILE A 121 2.92 3.53 -15.19
C ILE A 121 1.46 3.98 -15.11
N MET A 122 1.16 5.28 -15.32
CA MET A 122 -0.21 5.79 -15.31
C MET A 122 -1.05 5.17 -16.43
N GLY A 123 -0.54 5.12 -17.67
CA GLY A 123 -1.24 4.49 -18.80
C GLY A 123 -1.52 3.00 -18.56
N ALA A 124 -0.53 2.27 -18.06
CA ALA A 124 -0.69 0.87 -17.69
C ALA A 124 -1.73 0.68 -16.55
N SER A 125 -1.75 1.59 -15.57
CA SER A 125 -2.67 1.56 -14.45
C SER A 125 -4.12 1.83 -14.86
N ILE A 126 -4.36 2.69 -15.85
CA ILE A 126 -5.71 2.90 -16.41
C ILE A 126 -6.22 1.61 -17.06
N ILE A 127 -5.42 1.01 -17.95
CA ILE A 127 -5.81 -0.22 -18.65
C ILE A 127 -6.01 -1.36 -17.65
N GLY A 128 -5.07 -1.51 -16.71
CA GLY A 128 -5.14 -2.53 -15.68
C GLY A 128 -6.32 -2.37 -14.73
N GLY A 129 -6.66 -1.13 -14.33
CA GLY A 129 -7.81 -0.86 -13.49
C GLY A 129 -9.14 -1.18 -14.19
N VAL A 130 -9.27 -0.82 -15.48
CA VAL A 130 -10.44 -1.24 -16.29
C VAL A 130 -10.51 -2.76 -16.39
N PHE A 131 -9.40 -3.42 -16.62
CA PHE A 131 -9.31 -4.88 -16.67
C PHE A 131 -9.76 -5.52 -15.34
N GLU A 132 -9.30 -5.01 -14.20
CA GLU A 132 -9.70 -5.51 -12.87
C GLU A 132 -11.19 -5.27 -12.61
N ALA A 133 -11.75 -4.14 -13.02
CA ALA A 133 -13.18 -3.89 -12.92
C ALA A 133 -13.99 -4.94 -13.74
N VAL A 134 -13.50 -5.32 -14.93
CA VAL A 134 -14.10 -6.41 -15.73
C VAL A 134 -13.94 -7.76 -15.03
N LEU A 135 -12.78 -8.04 -14.42
CA LEU A 135 -12.61 -9.25 -13.59
C LEU A 135 -13.64 -9.30 -12.46
N GLY A 136 -13.88 -8.16 -11.79
CA GLY A 136 -14.92 -8.06 -10.77
C GLY A 136 -16.31 -8.44 -11.24
N LEU A 137 -16.70 -8.09 -12.48
CA LEU A 137 -17.99 -8.48 -13.06
C LEU A 137 -18.14 -10.01 -13.24
N VAL A 138 -17.05 -10.70 -13.52
CA VAL A 138 -17.04 -12.16 -13.73
C VAL A 138 -16.55 -12.93 -12.49
N LEU A 139 -16.30 -12.26 -11.38
CA LEU A 139 -15.67 -12.81 -10.18
C LEU A 139 -16.38 -14.06 -9.65
N LYS A 140 -17.72 -14.08 -9.67
CA LYS A 140 -18.50 -15.25 -9.25
C LYS A 140 -18.08 -16.55 -9.96
N ARG A 141 -17.68 -16.47 -11.24
CA ARG A 141 -17.26 -17.63 -12.03
C ARG A 141 -15.82 -18.07 -11.72
N ILE A 142 -14.96 -17.12 -11.33
CA ILE A 142 -13.52 -17.35 -11.12
C ILE A 142 -13.15 -17.47 -9.64
N ARG A 143 -14.04 -17.14 -8.69
CA ARG A 143 -13.81 -17.19 -7.24
C ARG A 143 -13.25 -18.55 -6.77
N ARG A 144 -13.63 -19.65 -7.42
CA ARG A 144 -13.12 -21.00 -7.09
C ARG A 144 -11.59 -21.13 -7.23
N PHE A 145 -10.94 -20.23 -7.98
CA PHE A 145 -9.49 -20.21 -8.15
C PHE A 145 -8.76 -19.44 -7.03
N PHE A 146 -9.52 -18.75 -6.17
CA PHE A 146 -9.03 -17.86 -5.12
C PHE A 146 -9.46 -18.32 -3.71
N PRO A 147 -9.18 -19.59 -3.32
CA PRO A 147 -9.44 -20.01 -1.95
C PRO A 147 -8.49 -19.28 -0.97
N PRO A 148 -8.80 -19.27 0.34
CA PRO A 148 -8.00 -18.58 1.36
C PRO A 148 -6.50 -18.89 1.31
N VAL A 149 -6.12 -20.14 0.99
CA VAL A 149 -4.72 -20.54 0.85
C VAL A 149 -4.02 -19.80 -0.30
N VAL A 150 -4.68 -19.60 -1.44
CA VAL A 150 -4.13 -18.84 -2.58
C VAL A 150 -4.03 -17.38 -2.25
N CYS A 151 -5.13 -16.77 -1.76
CA CYS A 151 -5.15 -15.36 -1.35
C CYS A 151 -4.08 -15.06 -0.30
N GLY A 152 -4.00 -15.90 0.74
CA GLY A 152 -3.02 -15.73 1.81
C GLY A 152 -1.57 -15.90 1.33
N THR A 153 -1.30 -16.84 0.42
CA THR A 153 0.04 -17.03 -0.17
C THR A 153 0.46 -15.81 -1.00
N VAL A 154 -0.46 -15.23 -1.76
CA VAL A 154 -0.23 -14.01 -2.55
C VAL A 154 0.06 -12.83 -1.63
N VAL A 155 -0.78 -12.56 -0.63
CA VAL A 155 -0.58 -11.47 0.35
C VAL A 155 0.74 -11.66 1.11
N LEU A 156 1.07 -12.89 1.50
CA LEU A 156 2.34 -13.22 2.14
C LEU A 156 3.54 -12.90 1.24
N SER A 157 3.45 -13.24 -0.07
CA SER A 157 4.52 -12.95 -1.04
C SER A 157 4.69 -11.44 -1.26
N ILE A 158 3.60 -10.66 -1.27
CA ILE A 158 3.65 -9.20 -1.34
C ILE A 158 4.43 -8.66 -0.14
N GLY A 159 4.04 -9.03 1.08
CA GLY A 159 4.70 -8.57 2.29
C GLY A 159 6.19 -8.90 2.32
N LEU A 160 6.56 -10.14 2.01
CA LEU A 160 7.96 -10.59 1.97
C LEU A 160 8.79 -9.82 0.94
N SER A 161 8.25 -9.60 -0.27
CA SER A 161 8.93 -8.85 -1.33
C SER A 161 9.15 -7.37 -0.95
N LEU A 162 8.24 -6.79 -0.18
CA LEU A 162 8.32 -5.39 0.23
C LEU A 162 9.24 -5.13 1.42
N ILE A 163 9.60 -6.17 2.21
CA ILE A 163 10.53 -6.00 3.34
C ILE A 163 11.86 -5.42 2.88
N SER A 164 12.41 -5.91 1.77
CA SER A 164 13.68 -5.40 1.21
C SER A 164 13.56 -3.92 0.81
N VAL A 165 12.41 -3.49 0.27
CA VAL A 165 12.14 -2.09 -0.05
C VAL A 165 12.11 -1.24 1.22
N GLY A 166 11.46 -1.74 2.28
CA GLY A 166 11.45 -1.10 3.59
C GLY A 166 12.85 -0.93 4.18
N ILE A 167 13.68 -1.96 4.11
CA ILE A 167 15.07 -1.92 4.60
C ILE A 167 15.95 -0.98 3.76
N ASN A 168 15.75 -0.92 2.45
CA ASN A 168 16.45 0.07 1.62
C ASN A 168 16.11 1.51 2.05
N SER A 169 14.84 1.81 2.31
CA SER A 169 14.44 3.11 2.85
C SER A 169 15.00 3.34 4.26
N PHE A 170 15.01 2.31 5.12
CA PHE A 170 15.59 2.34 6.47
C PHE A 170 17.08 2.76 6.46
N GLY A 171 17.82 2.32 5.45
CA GLY A 171 19.21 2.70 5.23
C GLY A 171 19.41 4.12 4.68
N GLY A 172 18.34 4.90 4.47
CA GLY A 172 18.43 6.27 3.93
C GLY A 172 17.99 6.41 2.47
N GLY A 173 17.57 5.30 1.82
CA GLY A 173 17.11 5.27 0.44
C GLY A 173 18.14 4.69 -0.53
N PHE A 174 17.66 3.82 -1.42
CA PHE A 174 18.51 3.13 -2.40
C PHE A 174 19.22 4.14 -3.33
N LYS A 175 20.54 3.98 -3.52
CA LYS A 175 21.42 4.85 -4.30
C LYS A 175 21.67 6.26 -3.71
N THR A 176 21.26 6.57 -2.49
CA THR A 176 21.73 7.81 -1.83
C THR A 176 23.21 7.69 -1.49
N LYS A 177 23.92 8.83 -1.46
CA LYS A 177 25.37 8.86 -1.22
C LYS A 177 25.74 8.43 0.21
N ASP A 178 24.81 8.55 1.16
CA ASP A 178 24.95 8.16 2.57
C ASP A 178 24.12 6.90 2.92
N PHE A 179 23.80 6.07 1.92
CA PHE A 179 23.08 4.80 2.14
C PHE A 179 23.83 3.92 3.15
N GLY A 180 23.10 3.44 4.16
CA GLY A 180 23.65 2.59 5.22
C GLY A 180 24.47 3.33 6.26
N SER A 181 24.49 4.68 6.26
CA SER A 181 25.18 5.45 7.30
C SER A 181 24.59 5.16 8.68
N ILE A 182 25.43 5.28 9.72
CA ILE A 182 25.02 5.05 11.11
C ILE A 182 23.86 5.97 11.49
N GLU A 183 23.88 7.22 11.04
CA GLU A 183 22.83 8.20 11.29
C GLU A 183 21.48 7.74 10.74
N ASN A 184 21.46 7.24 9.49
CA ASN A 184 20.25 6.72 8.86
C ASN A 184 19.73 5.46 9.58
N LEU A 185 20.62 4.52 9.90
CA LEU A 185 20.26 3.28 10.60
C LEU A 185 19.71 3.56 12.01
N LEU A 186 20.36 4.45 12.77
CA LEU A 186 19.89 4.82 14.09
C LEU A 186 18.55 5.57 14.05
N LEU A 187 18.35 6.46 13.08
CA LEU A 187 17.09 7.18 12.92
C LEU A 187 15.94 6.22 12.56
N GLY A 188 16.17 5.30 11.63
CA GLY A 188 15.19 4.25 11.27
C GLY A 188 14.88 3.32 12.45
N LEU A 189 15.90 2.89 13.20
CA LEU A 189 15.74 2.06 14.40
C LEU A 189 14.96 2.81 15.49
N PHE A 190 15.26 4.09 15.72
CA PHE A 190 14.53 4.93 16.68
C PHE A 190 13.05 4.98 16.33
N VAL A 191 12.70 5.24 15.07
CA VAL A 191 11.30 5.25 14.59
C VAL A 191 10.62 3.92 14.85
N LEU A 192 11.27 2.81 14.50
CA LEU A 192 10.74 1.47 14.73
C LEU A 192 10.50 1.18 16.22
N CYS A 193 11.46 1.55 17.09
CA CYS A 193 11.30 1.39 18.54
C CYS A 193 10.14 2.22 19.10
N VAL A 194 9.96 3.45 18.63
CA VAL A 194 8.83 4.30 19.03
C VAL A 194 7.49 3.68 18.58
N ILE A 195 7.42 3.18 17.35
CA ILE A 195 6.23 2.47 16.86
C ILE A 195 5.89 1.27 17.75
N LEU A 196 6.88 0.43 18.06
CA LEU A 196 6.69 -0.74 18.92
C LEU A 196 6.24 -0.34 20.33
N PHE A 197 6.83 0.71 20.88
CA PHE A 197 6.45 1.25 22.20
C PHE A 197 4.97 1.65 22.22
N PHE A 198 4.52 2.47 21.26
CA PHE A 198 3.13 2.88 21.22
C PHE A 198 2.18 1.72 20.90
N LYS A 199 2.57 0.82 20.01
CA LYS A 199 1.73 -0.32 19.61
C LYS A 199 1.47 -1.30 20.75
N HIS A 200 2.47 -1.58 21.58
CA HIS A 200 2.37 -2.56 22.67
C HIS A 200 2.26 -1.94 24.06
N GLY A 201 2.81 -0.75 24.28
CA GLY A 201 2.77 -0.05 25.56
C GLY A 201 1.51 0.76 25.80
N THR A 202 0.71 1.02 24.75
CA THR A 202 -0.53 1.81 24.85
C THR A 202 -1.73 1.05 24.33
N LYS A 203 -2.94 1.61 24.51
CA LYS A 203 -4.20 1.02 24.06
C LYS A 203 -5.04 2.04 23.29
N GLY A 204 -6.00 1.56 22.50
CA GLY A 204 -6.95 2.38 21.78
C GLY A 204 -6.29 3.26 20.71
N PHE A 205 -6.65 4.55 20.68
CA PHE A 205 -6.22 5.49 19.65
C PHE A 205 -4.69 5.59 19.50
N LEU A 206 -3.93 5.65 20.59
CA LEU A 206 -2.46 5.77 20.54
C LEU A 206 -1.80 4.51 19.94
N SER A 207 -2.29 3.33 20.29
CA SER A 207 -1.80 2.07 19.72
C SER A 207 -2.09 1.98 18.21
N SER A 208 -3.29 2.39 17.78
CA SER A 208 -3.67 2.38 16.36
C SER A 208 -2.92 3.43 15.54
N SER A 209 -2.55 4.56 16.16
CA SER A 209 -1.79 5.64 15.53
C SER A 209 -0.27 5.47 15.67
N SER A 210 0.21 4.32 16.15
CA SER A 210 1.63 4.08 16.48
C SER A 210 2.59 4.41 15.34
N ILE A 211 2.24 4.07 14.10
CA ILE A 211 3.08 4.34 12.90
C ILE A 211 3.22 5.85 12.69
N LEU A 212 2.12 6.60 12.75
CA LEU A 212 2.17 8.06 12.62
C LEU A 212 2.96 8.71 13.76
N LEU A 213 2.76 8.25 15.00
CA LEU A 213 3.50 8.74 16.16
C LEU A 213 5.01 8.45 16.03
N GLY A 214 5.39 7.30 15.50
CA GLY A 214 6.76 6.96 15.18
C GLY A 214 7.38 7.92 14.16
N ILE A 215 6.65 8.25 13.11
CA ILE A 215 7.09 9.22 12.09
C ILE A 215 7.23 10.61 12.69
N ILE A 216 6.26 11.09 13.48
CA ILE A 216 6.37 12.39 14.14
C ILE A 216 7.61 12.43 15.05
N ALA A 217 7.85 11.38 15.83
CA ALA A 217 9.07 11.27 16.64
C ALA A 217 10.34 11.25 15.78
N GLY A 218 10.31 10.57 14.63
CA GLY A 218 11.39 10.54 13.65
C GLY A 218 11.69 11.92 13.06
N TYR A 219 10.65 12.71 12.74
CA TYR A 219 10.82 14.10 12.33
C TYR A 219 11.49 14.94 13.41
N ILE A 220 11.03 14.84 14.66
CA ILE A 220 11.62 15.56 15.80
C ILE A 220 13.09 15.14 15.97
N ALA A 221 13.40 13.86 15.87
CA ALA A 221 14.77 13.36 15.93
C ALA A 221 15.64 13.89 14.79
N ALA A 222 15.13 13.90 13.54
CA ALA A 222 15.85 14.45 12.39
C ALA A 222 16.11 15.95 12.52
N ILE A 223 15.15 16.74 13.06
CA ILE A 223 15.35 18.16 13.38
C ILE A 223 16.47 18.32 14.40
N PHE A 224 16.44 17.54 15.48
CA PHE A 224 17.46 17.59 16.52
C PHE A 224 18.85 17.21 15.97
N MET A 225 18.92 16.17 15.13
CA MET A 225 20.15 15.79 14.43
C MET A 225 20.73 16.94 13.61
N GLY A 226 19.88 17.74 12.94
CA GLY A 226 20.29 18.90 12.16
C GLY A 226 20.95 20.03 12.99
N PHE A 227 20.68 20.09 14.30
CA PHE A 227 21.36 21.04 15.20
C PHE A 227 22.69 20.51 15.77
N VAL A 228 22.85 19.19 15.83
CA VAL A 228 23.99 18.56 16.53
C VAL A 228 25.01 17.96 15.58
N LEU A 229 24.55 17.44 14.42
CA LEU A 229 25.39 16.72 13.46
C LEU A 229 25.64 17.55 12.20
N PRO A 230 26.76 17.31 11.48
CA PRO A 230 27.03 17.95 10.21
C PRO A 230 25.98 17.49 9.17
N THR A 231 25.33 18.46 8.52
CA THR A 231 24.26 18.24 7.53
C THR A 231 24.80 17.90 6.15
N THR A 232 26.08 18.19 5.88
CA THR A 232 26.77 17.87 4.63
C THR A 232 27.89 16.86 4.89
N ALA A 233 28.27 16.15 3.86
CA ALA A 233 29.45 15.28 3.83
C ALA A 233 30.09 15.33 2.44
N VAL A 234 31.31 14.81 2.35
CA VAL A 234 32.10 14.79 1.09
C VAL A 234 32.28 13.33 0.67
N THR A 235 32.02 13.03 -0.60
CA THR A 235 32.31 11.71 -1.19
C THR A 235 33.80 11.49 -1.31
N PRO A 236 34.30 10.24 -1.47
CA PRO A 236 35.73 9.97 -1.74
C PRO A 236 36.28 10.74 -2.94
N ASP A 237 35.42 11.08 -3.90
CA ASP A 237 35.77 11.84 -5.11
C ASP A 237 35.77 13.38 -4.88
N GLY A 238 35.61 13.85 -3.64
CA GLY A 238 35.63 15.26 -3.29
C GLY A 238 34.33 16.02 -3.55
N VAL A 239 33.24 15.36 -3.87
CA VAL A 239 31.94 16.02 -4.12
C VAL A 239 31.17 16.19 -2.82
N GLU A 240 30.86 17.43 -2.44
CA GLU A 240 30.01 17.74 -1.30
C GLU A 240 28.55 17.36 -1.60
N TYR A 241 27.84 16.81 -0.61
CA TYR A 241 26.42 16.48 -0.69
C TYR A 241 25.71 16.69 0.63
N THR A 242 24.41 16.98 0.57
CA THR A 242 23.54 17.02 1.75
C THR A 242 23.12 15.61 2.13
N LYS A 243 23.19 15.27 3.41
CA LYS A 243 22.79 13.95 3.94
C LYS A 243 21.30 13.74 3.76
N SER A 244 20.88 12.51 3.51
CA SER A 244 19.50 12.12 3.16
C SER A 244 18.48 12.32 4.29
N TRP A 245 18.91 12.43 5.53
CA TRP A 245 18.05 12.69 6.69
C TRP A 245 17.79 14.19 6.96
N VAL A 246 18.40 15.10 6.21
CA VAL A 246 18.22 16.55 6.36
C VAL A 246 16.88 17.01 5.79
N LEU A 247 16.15 17.81 6.57
CA LEU A 247 14.83 18.32 6.22
C LEU A 247 14.93 19.63 5.41
N HIS A 248 14.26 19.69 4.26
CA HIS A 248 14.22 20.87 3.39
C HIS A 248 12.96 21.71 3.66
N TRP A 249 12.97 22.50 4.73
CA TRP A 249 11.83 23.31 5.20
C TRP A 249 11.37 24.38 4.21
N ASP A 250 12.22 24.83 3.31
CA ASP A 250 11.93 25.73 2.21
C ASP A 250 10.73 25.24 1.36
N LYS A 251 10.65 23.94 1.11
CA LYS A 251 9.52 23.33 0.37
C LYS A 251 8.19 23.52 1.10
N VAL A 252 8.18 23.36 2.42
CA VAL A 252 6.96 23.55 3.23
C VAL A 252 6.60 25.05 3.35
N ALA A 253 7.61 25.91 3.49
CA ALA A 253 7.38 27.37 3.57
C ALA A 253 6.71 27.89 2.29
N ASN A 254 7.18 27.45 1.12
CA ASN A 254 6.72 27.88 -0.18
C ASN A 254 5.39 27.23 -0.65
N ALA A 255 4.97 26.14 0.00
CA ALA A 255 3.70 25.49 -0.34
C ALA A 255 2.49 26.34 0.03
N SER A 256 1.45 26.33 -0.79
CA SER A 256 0.19 27.05 -0.54
C SER A 256 -0.61 26.36 0.58
N TRP A 257 -1.55 27.10 1.18
CA TRP A 257 -2.47 26.54 2.18
C TRP A 257 -3.64 25.77 1.56
N PHE A 258 -4.02 26.11 0.34
CA PHE A 258 -5.13 25.45 -0.35
C PHE A 258 -4.80 25.30 -1.84
N ALA A 259 -5.07 24.13 -2.38
CA ALA A 259 -5.04 23.87 -3.82
C ALA A 259 -6.09 22.83 -4.19
N VAL A 260 -6.59 22.96 -5.41
CA VAL A 260 -7.51 21.98 -6.02
C VAL A 260 -6.68 20.83 -6.61
N PRO A 261 -7.16 19.57 -6.55
CA PRO A 261 -6.48 18.44 -7.16
C PRO A 261 -6.26 18.66 -8.66
N GLN A 262 -5.10 18.32 -9.16
CA GLN A 262 -4.75 18.38 -10.58
C GLN A 262 -5.07 17.05 -11.26
N LEU A 263 -5.79 17.12 -12.37
CA LEU A 263 -5.96 15.99 -13.29
C LEU A 263 -4.76 15.94 -14.24
N MET A 264 -4.32 14.73 -14.54
CA MET A 264 -3.20 14.45 -15.45
C MET A 264 -1.97 15.35 -15.16
N PRO A 265 -1.45 15.34 -13.91
CA PRO A 265 -0.27 16.13 -13.58
C PRO A 265 0.98 15.65 -14.32
N VAL A 266 0.91 14.48 -14.93
CA VAL A 266 1.92 13.86 -15.79
C VAL A 266 1.23 13.37 -17.06
N ASP A 267 1.89 13.50 -18.20
CA ASP A 267 1.41 12.98 -19.47
C ASP A 267 1.25 11.47 -19.42
N ILE A 268 0.07 10.97 -19.82
CA ILE A 268 -0.23 9.55 -19.82
C ILE A 268 0.38 8.92 -21.08
N VAL A 269 1.21 7.90 -20.88
CA VAL A 269 1.90 7.18 -21.95
C VAL A 269 1.42 5.72 -21.96
N PHE A 270 1.04 5.19 -23.11
CA PHE A 270 0.65 3.80 -23.26
C PHE A 270 1.82 3.00 -23.87
N ASP A 271 2.50 2.22 -23.02
CA ASP A 271 3.64 1.37 -23.43
C ASP A 271 3.33 -0.09 -23.04
N MET A 272 3.40 -0.99 -24.02
CA MET A 272 3.11 -2.42 -23.80
C MET A 272 4.07 -3.07 -22.79
N ARG A 273 5.30 -2.56 -22.66
CA ARG A 273 6.29 -3.03 -21.69
C ARG A 273 5.87 -2.72 -20.26
N ALA A 274 5.10 -1.66 -20.06
CA ALA A 274 4.49 -1.33 -18.76
C ALA A 274 3.14 -2.05 -18.58
N ILE A 275 2.29 -2.11 -19.60
CA ILE A 275 0.93 -2.63 -19.53
C ILE A 275 0.93 -4.12 -19.15
N MET A 276 1.75 -4.95 -19.79
CA MET A 276 1.71 -6.41 -19.61
C MET A 276 1.98 -6.85 -18.15
N PRO A 277 3.07 -6.43 -17.47
CA PRO A 277 3.30 -6.81 -16.08
C PRO A 277 2.25 -6.22 -15.13
N VAL A 278 1.74 -5.03 -15.44
CA VAL A 278 0.71 -4.36 -14.63
C VAL A 278 -0.63 -5.10 -14.71
N LEU A 279 -1.04 -5.60 -15.88
CA LEU A 279 -2.25 -6.43 -16.03
C LEU A 279 -2.20 -7.67 -15.13
N ILE A 280 -1.05 -8.34 -15.07
CA ILE A 280 -0.90 -9.52 -14.21
C ILE A 280 -0.97 -9.10 -12.73
N MET A 281 -0.38 -7.97 -12.38
CA MET A 281 -0.45 -7.47 -11.01
C MET A 281 -1.88 -7.11 -10.61
N PHE A 282 -2.73 -6.64 -11.52
CA PHE A 282 -4.16 -6.42 -11.25
C PHE A 282 -4.95 -7.71 -11.00
N VAL A 283 -4.53 -8.86 -11.54
CA VAL A 283 -5.08 -10.15 -11.11
C VAL A 283 -4.68 -10.44 -9.65
N VAL A 284 -3.45 -10.09 -9.27
CA VAL A 284 -2.95 -10.29 -7.90
C VAL A 284 -3.70 -9.40 -6.90
N THR A 285 -3.94 -8.12 -7.24
CA THR A 285 -4.70 -7.21 -6.36
C THR A 285 -6.17 -7.59 -6.25
N ALA A 286 -6.79 -8.09 -7.32
CA ALA A 286 -8.13 -8.67 -7.24
C ALA A 286 -8.20 -9.83 -6.23
N VAL A 287 -7.18 -10.69 -6.19
CA VAL A 287 -7.06 -11.78 -5.19
C VAL A 287 -6.87 -11.22 -3.77
N GLU A 288 -6.03 -10.21 -3.61
CA GLU A 288 -5.80 -9.49 -2.33
C GLU A 288 -7.12 -8.90 -1.82
N THR A 289 -7.82 -8.15 -2.65
CA THR A 289 -9.11 -7.50 -2.31
C THR A 289 -10.19 -8.53 -1.94
N VAL A 290 -10.29 -9.66 -2.63
CA VAL A 290 -11.18 -10.78 -2.24
C VAL A 290 -10.82 -11.31 -0.86
N GLY A 291 -9.53 -11.48 -0.57
CA GLY A 291 -9.03 -11.92 0.73
C GLY A 291 -9.38 -10.94 1.85
N ASP A 292 -9.10 -9.66 1.64
CA ASP A 292 -9.33 -8.58 2.61
C ASP A 292 -10.81 -8.38 2.91
N ILE A 293 -11.67 -8.36 1.88
CA ILE A 293 -13.13 -8.24 2.06
C ILE A 293 -13.66 -9.45 2.82
N SER A 294 -13.25 -10.67 2.47
CA SER A 294 -13.65 -11.87 3.19
C SER A 294 -13.21 -11.81 4.65
N ALA A 295 -11.99 -11.35 4.91
CA ALA A 295 -11.45 -11.24 6.27
C ALA A 295 -12.16 -10.16 7.10
N VAL A 296 -12.44 -8.99 6.52
CA VAL A 296 -13.10 -7.89 7.25
C VAL A 296 -14.57 -8.18 7.53
N VAL A 297 -15.29 -8.81 6.60
CA VAL A 297 -16.68 -9.19 6.79
C VAL A 297 -16.81 -10.28 7.86
N GLU A 298 -15.96 -11.29 7.79
CA GLU A 298 -15.96 -12.37 8.78
C GLU A 298 -15.57 -11.87 10.17
N SER A 299 -14.46 -11.14 10.29
CA SER A 299 -13.98 -10.65 11.57
C SER A 299 -14.85 -9.53 12.14
N GLY A 300 -15.36 -8.62 11.32
CA GLY A 300 -16.12 -7.46 11.76
C GLY A 300 -17.63 -7.67 11.85
N LEU A 301 -18.20 -8.40 10.86
CA LEU A 301 -19.65 -8.61 10.76
C LEU A 301 -20.09 -10.03 11.17
N ASN A 302 -19.15 -10.91 11.53
CA ASN A 302 -19.38 -12.29 11.97
C ASN A 302 -20.24 -13.12 10.98
N ARG A 303 -19.99 -12.95 9.68
CA ARG A 303 -20.61 -13.70 8.59
C ARG A 303 -19.66 -13.85 7.40
N GLU A 304 -19.98 -14.68 6.46
CA GLU A 304 -19.26 -14.76 5.20
C GLU A 304 -19.58 -13.57 4.29
N ALA A 305 -18.61 -13.21 3.44
CA ALA A 305 -18.80 -12.21 2.40
C ALA A 305 -19.64 -12.78 1.26
N THR A 306 -20.61 -12.02 0.79
CA THR A 306 -21.46 -12.40 -0.35
C THR A 306 -20.74 -12.18 -1.68
N ASP A 307 -21.12 -12.93 -2.73
CA ASP A 307 -20.59 -12.73 -4.08
C ASP A 307 -20.74 -11.27 -4.56
N LYS A 308 -21.81 -10.59 -4.15
CA LYS A 308 -22.06 -9.19 -4.51
C LYS A 308 -21.09 -8.24 -3.83
N GLU A 309 -20.75 -8.47 -2.58
CA GLU A 309 -19.77 -7.68 -1.83
C GLU A 309 -18.37 -7.85 -2.41
N LEU A 310 -17.98 -9.07 -2.70
CA LEU A 310 -16.69 -9.38 -3.32
C LEU A 310 -16.58 -8.78 -4.73
N SER A 311 -17.59 -9.02 -5.58
CA SER A 311 -17.64 -8.48 -6.93
C SER A 311 -17.62 -6.95 -6.93
N GLY A 312 -18.50 -6.32 -6.13
CA GLY A 312 -18.55 -4.86 -6.00
C GLY A 312 -17.26 -4.25 -5.47
N GLY A 313 -16.58 -4.96 -4.55
CA GLY A 313 -15.29 -4.54 -4.02
C GLY A 313 -14.19 -4.55 -5.07
N VAL A 314 -14.05 -5.62 -5.84
CA VAL A 314 -13.05 -5.72 -6.91
C VAL A 314 -13.35 -4.74 -8.06
N ILE A 315 -14.62 -4.52 -8.41
CA ILE A 315 -15.00 -3.47 -9.38
C ILE A 315 -14.56 -2.09 -8.87
N CYS A 316 -14.77 -1.81 -7.58
CA CYS A 316 -14.37 -0.55 -6.97
C CYS A 316 -12.85 -0.37 -6.93
N ASP A 317 -12.11 -1.44 -6.69
CA ASP A 317 -10.65 -1.47 -6.73
C ASP A 317 -10.13 -1.09 -8.13
N GLY A 318 -10.63 -1.75 -9.16
CA GLY A 318 -10.26 -1.47 -10.54
C GLY A 318 -10.65 -0.06 -11.01
N ILE A 319 -11.91 0.37 -10.78
CA ILE A 319 -12.36 1.72 -11.15
C ILE A 319 -11.57 2.77 -10.35
N GLY A 320 -11.37 2.54 -9.04
CA GLY A 320 -10.58 3.40 -8.19
C GLY A 320 -9.14 3.56 -8.67
N SER A 321 -8.53 2.48 -9.13
CA SER A 321 -7.18 2.47 -9.71
C SER A 321 -7.10 3.23 -11.04
N ALA A 322 -8.10 3.08 -11.91
CA ALA A 322 -8.17 3.87 -13.15
C ALA A 322 -8.35 5.37 -12.86
N ILE A 323 -9.21 5.74 -11.90
CA ILE A 323 -9.37 7.12 -11.44
C ILE A 323 -8.05 7.62 -10.84
N ALA A 324 -7.39 6.84 -9.98
CA ALA A 324 -6.12 7.20 -9.38
C ALA A 324 -5.09 7.57 -10.43
N ALA A 325 -4.94 6.77 -11.48
CA ALA A 325 -3.99 7.01 -12.56
C ALA A 325 -4.28 8.32 -13.34
N VAL A 326 -5.56 8.70 -13.52
CA VAL A 326 -5.93 10.00 -14.10
C VAL A 326 -5.51 11.16 -13.19
N PHE A 327 -5.49 10.97 -11.88
CA PHE A 327 -4.95 11.94 -10.92
C PHE A 327 -3.42 11.83 -10.74
N GLY A 328 -2.72 11.02 -11.55
CA GLY A 328 -1.29 10.78 -11.44
C GLY A 328 -0.88 9.96 -10.21
N VAL A 329 -1.83 9.25 -9.61
CA VAL A 329 -1.61 8.41 -8.43
C VAL A 329 -1.49 6.95 -8.83
N LEU A 330 -0.71 6.19 -8.09
CA LEU A 330 -0.56 4.75 -8.30
C LEU A 330 -1.88 4.02 -7.97
N PRO A 331 -2.10 2.79 -8.48
CA PRO A 331 -3.33 2.02 -8.28
C PRO A 331 -3.76 1.95 -6.82
N ASN A 332 -5.06 1.95 -6.59
CA ASN A 332 -5.67 1.73 -5.28
C ASN A 332 -5.86 0.24 -4.99
N THR A 333 -5.96 -0.10 -3.72
CA THR A 333 -6.39 -1.43 -3.23
C THR A 333 -6.98 -1.32 -1.83
N SER A 334 -7.54 -2.41 -1.34
CA SER A 334 -7.95 -2.55 0.05
C SER A 334 -6.74 -2.55 1.00
N PHE A 335 -6.91 -1.96 2.20
CA PHE A 335 -5.83 -1.90 3.19
C PHE A 335 -5.94 -3.02 4.21
N SER A 336 -5.10 -4.06 4.08
CA SER A 336 -5.03 -5.21 5.00
C SER A 336 -4.75 -4.81 6.46
N GLN A 337 -4.03 -3.70 6.70
CA GLN A 337 -3.81 -3.17 8.05
C GLN A 337 -5.12 -2.75 8.72
N ASN A 338 -6.06 -2.18 7.95
CA ASN A 338 -7.37 -1.79 8.44
C ASN A 338 -8.27 -3.02 8.70
N VAL A 339 -8.11 -4.10 7.94
CA VAL A 339 -8.75 -5.39 8.22
C VAL A 339 -8.34 -5.89 9.61
N GLY A 340 -7.05 -5.86 9.93
CA GLY A 340 -6.52 -6.17 11.26
C GLY A 340 -7.07 -5.26 12.36
N LEU A 341 -7.23 -3.97 12.08
CA LEU A 341 -7.82 -3.01 13.01
C LEU A 341 -9.30 -3.33 13.29
N VAL A 342 -10.10 -3.64 12.27
CA VAL A 342 -11.49 -4.08 12.43
C VAL A 342 -11.56 -5.39 13.22
N ALA A 343 -10.69 -6.34 12.95
CA ALA A 343 -10.65 -7.61 13.68
C ALA A 343 -10.43 -7.41 15.19
N MET A 344 -9.58 -6.44 15.58
CA MET A 344 -9.28 -6.12 16.97
C MET A 344 -10.35 -5.26 17.65
N THR A 345 -10.84 -4.23 16.96
CA THR A 345 -11.73 -3.22 17.54
C THR A 345 -13.20 -3.54 17.37
N LYS A 346 -13.55 -4.36 16.37
CA LYS A 346 -14.92 -4.65 15.93
C LYS A 346 -15.69 -3.41 15.45
N ILE A 347 -15.00 -2.31 15.19
CA ILE A 347 -15.60 -1.08 14.68
C ILE A 347 -15.84 -1.25 13.18
N VAL A 348 -17.10 -1.33 12.78
CA VAL A 348 -17.53 -1.56 11.39
C VAL A 348 -18.43 -0.46 10.87
N ASN A 349 -18.73 0.55 11.67
CA ASN A 349 -19.72 1.57 11.33
C ASN A 349 -19.32 2.37 10.10
N ARG A 350 -20.16 2.30 9.06
CA ARG A 350 -19.94 2.96 7.76
C ARG A 350 -19.76 4.48 7.89
N PHE A 351 -20.56 5.13 8.75
CA PHE A 351 -20.49 6.58 8.92
C PHE A 351 -19.17 7.00 9.60
N ALA A 352 -18.69 6.22 10.57
CA ALA A 352 -17.39 6.45 11.19
C ALA A 352 -16.26 6.36 10.15
N LEU A 353 -16.23 5.30 9.35
CA LEU A 353 -15.21 5.13 8.30
C LEU A 353 -15.30 6.26 7.25
N ALA A 354 -16.50 6.69 6.89
CA ALA A 354 -16.72 7.80 5.97
C ALA A 354 -16.18 9.13 6.51
N THR A 355 -16.26 9.41 7.81
CA THR A 355 -15.63 10.62 8.38
C THR A 355 -14.12 10.61 8.21
N GLY A 356 -13.49 9.43 8.32
CA GLY A 356 -12.06 9.25 8.02
C GLY A 356 -11.75 9.51 6.55
N ALA A 357 -12.55 8.97 5.63
CA ALA A 357 -12.38 9.22 4.19
C ALA A 357 -12.51 10.70 3.84
N VAL A 358 -13.48 11.41 4.42
CA VAL A 358 -13.63 12.87 4.26
C VAL A 358 -12.40 13.59 4.82
N PHE A 359 -11.86 13.16 5.96
CA PHE A 359 -10.65 13.74 6.53
C PHE A 359 -9.45 13.60 5.57
N LEU A 360 -9.28 12.44 4.91
CA LEU A 360 -8.24 12.26 3.86
C LEU A 360 -8.42 13.26 2.72
N ILE A 361 -9.64 13.44 2.22
CA ILE A 361 -9.93 14.42 1.16
C ILE A 361 -9.55 15.83 1.62
N LEU A 362 -9.92 16.22 2.84
CA LEU A 362 -9.58 17.54 3.39
C LEU A 362 -8.05 17.70 3.54
N CYS A 363 -7.34 16.69 4.00
CA CYS A 363 -5.86 16.71 4.05
C CYS A 363 -5.25 16.89 2.66
N GLY A 364 -5.81 16.25 1.63
CA GLY A 364 -5.36 16.40 0.25
C GLY A 364 -5.60 17.77 -0.35
N LEU A 365 -6.51 18.58 0.19
CA LEU A 365 -6.73 19.98 -0.24
C LEU A 365 -5.71 20.95 0.39
N ILE A 366 -4.82 20.50 1.28
CA ILE A 366 -3.84 21.33 1.98
C ILE A 366 -2.42 20.98 1.49
N PRO A 367 -1.86 21.69 0.46
CA PRO A 367 -0.51 21.44 -0.07
C PRO A 367 0.59 21.43 0.98
N LYS A 368 0.49 22.24 2.03
CA LYS A 368 1.46 22.24 3.12
C LYS A 368 1.61 20.87 3.81
N LEU A 369 0.53 20.10 3.93
CA LEU A 369 0.61 18.71 4.44
C LEU A 369 1.34 17.80 3.45
N GLY A 370 1.06 17.94 2.14
CA GLY A 370 1.77 17.23 1.09
C GLY A 370 3.26 17.56 1.08
N ALA A 371 3.60 18.84 1.18
CA ALA A 371 4.99 19.30 1.27
C ALA A 371 5.70 18.76 2.52
N LEU A 372 5.02 18.76 3.67
CA LEU A 372 5.56 18.16 4.90
C LEU A 372 5.89 16.68 4.71
N VAL A 373 5.00 15.92 4.07
CA VAL A 373 5.25 14.49 3.78
C VAL A 373 6.38 14.32 2.76
N SER A 374 6.48 15.20 1.75
CA SER A 374 7.51 15.10 0.71
C SER A 374 8.94 15.29 1.21
N ILE A 375 9.14 16.03 2.31
CA ILE A 375 10.46 16.25 2.91
C ILE A 375 10.84 15.18 3.94
N MET A 376 9.99 14.16 4.12
CA MET A 376 10.24 13.09 5.10
C MET A 376 11.54 12.35 4.78
N PRO A 377 12.48 12.24 5.74
CA PRO A 377 13.70 11.46 5.55
C PRO A 377 13.37 10.01 5.19
N GLN A 378 14.08 9.44 4.23
CA GLN A 378 13.88 8.05 3.81
C GLN A 378 14.05 7.06 4.96
N SER A 379 14.99 7.32 5.90
CA SER A 379 15.19 6.49 7.09
C SER A 379 13.99 6.51 8.05
N VAL A 380 13.31 7.66 8.19
CA VAL A 380 12.06 7.76 8.96
C VAL A 380 10.95 6.95 8.28
N LEU A 381 10.81 7.12 6.95
CA LEU A 381 9.87 6.33 6.15
C LEU A 381 10.17 4.83 6.27
N GLY A 382 11.45 4.45 6.21
CA GLY A 382 11.91 3.07 6.29
C GLY A 382 11.60 2.40 7.63
N GLY A 383 11.78 3.10 8.76
CA GLY A 383 11.38 2.60 10.07
C GLY A 383 9.88 2.27 10.15
N ALA A 384 9.04 3.12 9.55
CA ALA A 384 7.61 2.88 9.44
C ALA A 384 7.28 1.77 8.42
N ALA A 385 7.95 1.78 7.26
CA ALA A 385 7.70 0.83 6.17
C ALA A 385 8.01 -0.63 6.57
N VAL A 386 9.09 -0.87 7.32
CA VAL A 386 9.40 -2.20 7.86
C VAL A 386 8.23 -2.73 8.68
N MET A 387 7.66 -1.91 9.57
CA MET A 387 6.51 -2.33 10.37
C MET A 387 5.26 -2.58 9.53
N MET A 388 5.00 -1.73 8.52
CA MET A 388 3.84 -1.86 7.63
C MET A 388 3.95 -3.13 6.78
N PHE A 389 5.08 -3.34 6.11
CA PHE A 389 5.26 -4.48 5.22
C PHE A 389 5.31 -5.80 5.99
N SER A 390 5.88 -5.81 7.20
CA SER A 390 5.79 -6.97 8.09
C SER A 390 4.35 -7.25 8.53
N SER A 391 3.51 -6.23 8.67
CA SER A 391 2.07 -6.42 8.97
C SER A 391 1.32 -7.09 7.81
N ILE A 392 1.70 -6.81 6.56
CA ILE A 392 1.16 -7.51 5.38
C ILE A 392 1.54 -8.99 5.42
N VAL A 393 2.79 -9.33 5.77
CA VAL A 393 3.22 -10.73 5.98
C VAL A 393 2.33 -11.43 7.00
N VAL A 394 2.07 -10.78 8.14
CA VAL A 394 1.20 -11.35 9.19
C VAL A 394 -0.23 -11.53 8.69
N SER A 395 -0.78 -10.59 7.91
CA SER A 395 -2.10 -10.73 7.29
C SER A 395 -2.15 -11.93 6.34
N GLY A 396 -1.11 -12.13 5.53
CA GLY A 396 -0.98 -13.31 4.69
C GLY A 396 -0.98 -14.62 5.48
N ILE A 397 -0.22 -14.67 6.60
CA ILE A 397 -0.21 -15.83 7.52
C ILE A 397 -1.61 -16.09 8.08
N GLN A 398 -2.32 -15.04 8.52
CA GLN A 398 -3.68 -15.17 9.06
C GLN A 398 -4.66 -15.73 8.02
N LEU A 399 -4.56 -15.30 6.76
CA LEU A 399 -5.38 -15.83 5.67
C LEU A 399 -5.08 -17.30 5.36
N VAL A 400 -3.80 -17.66 5.28
CA VAL A 400 -3.37 -19.04 5.00
C VAL A 400 -3.83 -20.00 6.11
N THR A 401 -3.80 -19.54 7.37
CA THR A 401 -4.16 -20.37 8.54
C THR A 401 -5.65 -20.39 8.87
N LYS A 402 -6.50 -19.72 8.08
CA LYS A 402 -7.97 -19.78 8.23
C LYS A 402 -8.53 -21.19 8.10
N GLU A 403 -7.99 -21.97 7.18
CA GLU A 403 -8.34 -23.35 6.95
C GLU A 403 -7.25 -24.28 7.55
N LYS A 404 -7.63 -25.52 7.85
CA LYS A 404 -6.63 -26.51 8.26
C LYS A 404 -5.66 -26.77 7.10
N LEU A 405 -4.39 -26.57 7.37
CA LEU A 405 -3.33 -26.85 6.41
C LEU A 405 -3.25 -28.36 6.14
N ASN A 406 -3.66 -28.75 4.96
CA ASN A 406 -3.52 -30.10 4.45
C ASN A 406 -2.26 -30.21 3.56
N PRO A 407 -1.80 -31.40 3.16
CA PRO A 407 -0.62 -31.56 2.30
C PRO A 407 -0.68 -30.76 1.01
N ARG A 408 -1.87 -30.59 0.41
CA ARG A 408 -2.10 -29.78 -0.78
C ARG A 408 -1.83 -28.30 -0.48
N SER A 409 -2.44 -27.74 0.57
CA SER A 409 -2.24 -26.34 0.97
C SER A 409 -0.77 -26.05 1.25
N LEU A 410 -0.08 -26.95 1.96
CA LEU A 410 1.36 -26.84 2.25
C LEU A 410 2.19 -26.83 0.96
N THR A 411 1.86 -27.67 -0.02
CA THR A 411 2.54 -27.70 -1.33
C THR A 411 2.33 -26.38 -2.08
N ILE A 412 1.09 -25.86 -2.14
CA ILE A 412 0.80 -24.58 -2.79
C ILE A 412 1.64 -23.46 -2.17
N ILE A 413 1.62 -23.33 -0.85
CA ILE A 413 2.33 -22.30 -0.12
C ILE A 413 3.85 -22.41 -0.36
N SER A 414 4.42 -23.58 -0.11
CA SER A 414 5.87 -23.76 -0.15
C SER A 414 6.44 -23.55 -1.54
N VAL A 415 5.81 -24.09 -2.58
CA VAL A 415 6.30 -23.96 -3.96
C VAL A 415 6.08 -22.54 -4.48
N ALA A 416 4.91 -21.94 -4.23
CA ALA A 416 4.64 -20.58 -4.66
C ALA A 416 5.57 -19.56 -4.01
N LEU A 417 5.80 -19.65 -2.71
CA LEU A 417 6.74 -18.76 -2.01
C LEU A 417 8.18 -19.04 -2.43
N GLY A 418 8.57 -20.31 -2.55
CA GLY A 418 9.92 -20.69 -2.98
C GLY A 418 10.26 -20.14 -4.35
N VAL A 419 9.38 -20.32 -5.33
CA VAL A 419 9.55 -19.79 -6.69
C VAL A 419 9.47 -18.26 -6.69
N GLY A 420 8.43 -17.69 -6.06
CA GLY A 420 8.21 -16.24 -6.08
C GLY A 420 9.34 -15.48 -5.38
N TYR A 421 9.57 -15.77 -4.11
CA TYR A 421 10.64 -15.10 -3.36
C TYR A 421 12.03 -15.39 -3.96
N GLY A 422 12.28 -16.65 -4.38
CA GLY A 422 13.54 -17.05 -5.00
C GLY A 422 13.83 -16.26 -6.28
N MET A 423 12.84 -16.10 -7.16
CA MET A 423 13.00 -15.32 -8.39
C MET A 423 13.21 -13.83 -8.09
N GLY A 424 12.43 -13.27 -7.15
CA GLY A 424 12.58 -11.87 -6.74
C GLY A 424 13.92 -11.56 -6.06
N ALA A 425 14.52 -12.55 -5.36
CA ALA A 425 15.81 -12.43 -4.70
C ALA A 425 17.01 -12.71 -5.62
N THR A 426 16.79 -13.18 -6.86
CA THR A 426 17.83 -13.57 -7.81
C THR A 426 17.72 -12.73 -9.10
N PRO A 427 18.19 -11.48 -9.10
CA PRO A 427 18.15 -10.62 -10.29
C PRO A 427 18.87 -11.31 -11.46
N GLY A 428 18.26 -11.21 -12.66
CA GLY A 428 18.83 -11.79 -13.88
C GLY A 428 18.62 -13.29 -14.07
N ILE A 429 17.87 -13.98 -13.19
CA ILE A 429 17.53 -15.42 -13.36
C ILE A 429 16.87 -15.71 -14.72
N LEU A 430 16.15 -14.74 -15.26
CA LEU A 430 15.49 -14.83 -16.57
C LEU A 430 16.25 -14.09 -17.70
N ALA A 431 17.53 -13.74 -17.51
CA ALA A 431 18.30 -12.94 -18.47
C ALA A 431 18.31 -13.53 -19.91
N HIS A 432 18.27 -14.85 -20.02
CA HIS A 432 18.27 -15.57 -21.30
C HIS A 432 16.86 -15.98 -21.79
N CYS A 433 15.81 -15.62 -21.05
CA CYS A 433 14.43 -15.87 -21.47
C CYS A 433 13.94 -14.80 -22.45
N PRO A 434 12.86 -15.10 -23.23
CA PRO A 434 12.20 -14.11 -24.06
C PRO A 434 11.83 -12.85 -23.26
N GLU A 435 11.89 -11.68 -23.91
CA GLU A 435 11.64 -10.39 -23.27
C GLU A 435 10.30 -10.35 -22.54
N ALA A 436 9.25 -10.91 -23.13
CA ALA A 436 7.92 -11.01 -22.50
C ALA A 436 7.98 -11.74 -21.14
N MET A 437 8.73 -12.85 -21.02
CA MET A 437 8.88 -13.58 -19.77
C MET A 437 9.67 -12.77 -18.73
N ARG A 438 10.72 -12.09 -19.14
CA ARG A 438 11.50 -11.21 -18.26
C ARG A 438 10.64 -10.10 -17.70
N MET A 439 9.86 -9.43 -18.55
CA MET A 439 8.96 -8.35 -18.14
C MET A 439 7.85 -8.83 -17.19
N MET A 440 7.30 -10.03 -17.44
CA MET A 440 6.20 -10.56 -16.63
C MET A 440 6.65 -11.11 -15.27
N PHE A 441 7.81 -11.77 -15.21
CA PHE A 441 8.22 -12.57 -14.05
C PHE A 441 9.58 -12.17 -13.47
N GLY A 442 10.37 -11.35 -14.16
CA GLY A 442 11.77 -11.09 -13.79
C GLY A 442 11.97 -9.96 -12.77
N GLU A 443 10.99 -9.07 -12.64
CA GLU A 443 11.18 -7.82 -11.88
C GLU A 443 10.55 -7.86 -10.47
N SER A 444 9.67 -8.84 -10.23
CA SER A 444 8.98 -8.98 -8.94
C SER A 444 8.71 -10.44 -8.62
N GLY A 445 9.02 -10.85 -7.40
CA GLY A 445 8.67 -12.19 -6.90
C GLY A 445 7.17 -12.41 -6.68
N ILE A 446 6.38 -11.36 -6.66
CA ILE A 446 4.94 -11.42 -6.39
C ILE A 446 4.19 -12.11 -7.52
N VAL A 447 4.47 -11.70 -8.76
CA VAL A 447 3.81 -12.25 -9.96
C VAL A 447 4.05 -13.76 -10.12
N PRO A 448 5.31 -14.26 -10.08
CA PRO A 448 5.54 -15.72 -10.14
C PRO A 448 4.93 -16.46 -8.95
N ALA A 449 4.93 -15.89 -7.72
CA ALA A 449 4.26 -16.52 -6.58
C ALA A 449 2.76 -16.69 -6.81
N ALA A 450 2.08 -15.64 -7.26
CA ALA A 450 0.65 -15.66 -7.55
C ALA A 450 0.31 -16.65 -8.66
N PHE A 451 1.08 -16.63 -9.76
CA PHE A 451 0.88 -17.54 -10.88
C PHE A 451 1.02 -19.01 -10.43
N VAL A 452 2.07 -19.33 -9.69
CA VAL A 452 2.31 -20.70 -9.18
C VAL A 452 1.22 -21.12 -8.19
N ALA A 453 0.81 -20.23 -7.28
CA ALA A 453 -0.25 -20.55 -6.31
C ALA A 453 -1.58 -20.87 -7.02
N ILE A 454 -1.99 -20.07 -8.01
CA ILE A 454 -3.20 -20.30 -8.78
C ILE A 454 -3.09 -21.59 -9.61
N LEU A 455 -1.96 -21.78 -10.31
CA LEU A 455 -1.73 -22.95 -11.14
C LEU A 455 -1.77 -24.25 -10.33
N LEU A 456 -1.06 -24.32 -9.21
CA LEU A 456 -1.06 -25.46 -8.32
C LEU A 456 -2.43 -25.72 -7.71
N ASN A 457 -3.16 -24.67 -7.36
CA ASN A 457 -4.54 -24.81 -6.89
C ASN A 457 -5.43 -25.48 -7.93
N ILE A 458 -5.29 -25.12 -9.21
CA ILE A 458 -6.06 -25.73 -10.31
C ILE A 458 -5.64 -27.19 -10.53
N ILE A 459 -4.34 -27.48 -10.55
CA ILE A 459 -3.82 -28.83 -10.84
C ILE A 459 -4.16 -29.80 -9.69
N LEU A 460 -3.93 -29.40 -8.46
CA LEU A 460 -4.13 -30.24 -7.30
C LEU A 460 -5.60 -30.42 -6.89
N ASN A 461 -6.49 -29.53 -7.35
CA ASN A 461 -7.94 -29.67 -7.11
C ASN A 461 -8.57 -30.78 -7.95
N ARG A 462 -8.02 -31.06 -9.14
CA ARG A 462 -8.53 -32.12 -10.01
C ARG A 462 -8.42 -33.52 -9.40
N GLY A 463 -7.57 -33.69 -8.36
CA GLY A 463 -7.41 -34.98 -7.67
C GLY A 463 -8.46 -35.27 -6.60
N GLU A 464 -9.07 -34.25 -6.00
CA GLU A 464 -10.12 -34.42 -4.98
C GLU A 464 -11.51 -34.67 -5.60
N ASP A 465 -11.81 -34.01 -6.72
CA ASP A 465 -13.05 -34.24 -7.48
C ASP A 465 -13.11 -35.64 -8.14
N ALA A 466 -11.96 -36.32 -8.26
CA ALA A 466 -11.85 -37.66 -8.82
C ALA A 466 -11.94 -38.79 -7.74
N GLN A 467 -11.94 -38.41 -6.46
CA GLN A 467 -12.04 -39.34 -5.31
C GLN A 467 -13.36 -39.20 -4.52
N ALA A 468 -14.20 -38.26 -4.90
CA ALA A 468 -15.56 -38.06 -4.37
C ALA A 468 -16.61 -38.57 -5.39
#